data_39fe1815650620cefc31cb64437453b1
#
_entry.id   39fe1815650620cefc31cb64437453b1
#
_cell.length_a   1.000
_cell.length_b   1.000
_cell.length_c   1.000
_cell.angle_alpha   90.00
_cell.angle_beta   90.00
_cell.angle_gamma   90.00
#
_symmetry.space_group_name_H-M   'P 1'
#
loop_
_entity.id
_entity.type
_entity.pdbx_description
1 polymer ?
#
loop_
_entity_poly.entity_id
_entity_poly.type
_entity_poly.pdbx_seq_one_letter_code
_entity_poly.pdbx_strand_id
1 'polypeptide(L)'
;AAVVRQWRAVHPGLDTGPMEVIGRINRCAALLQQAEDAPLRRAGLTRPEFDLLGALRRTGHELTPSELARETFSSGAAVTKRLKQLTERGLVERRGDTRDRRVAHVRLTDSGRDLVDGVLPSQLAYETAVLSGLDGPELGELAALLGELLGQLEGRLGALRA
;
A
#
# COMPACT_ATOMS: atom_id res chain seq x y z
N ALA A 1 -23.40 0.14 -8.24
CA ALA A 1 -24.78 0.43 -8.70
C ALA A 1 -25.76 -0.70 -8.40
N ALA A 2 -25.46 -1.99 -8.73
CA ALA A 2 -26.41 -3.09 -8.52
C ALA A 2 -26.69 -3.37 -7.03
N VAL A 3 -25.69 -3.51 -6.21
CA VAL A 3 -25.79 -3.78 -4.76
C VAL A 3 -26.67 -2.76 -4.05
N VAL A 4 -26.44 -1.48 -4.29
CA VAL A 4 -27.23 -0.39 -3.68
C VAL A 4 -28.70 -0.47 -4.10
N ARG A 5 -28.99 -0.74 -5.38
CA ARG A 5 -30.37 -0.92 -5.84
C ARG A 5 -31.06 -2.11 -5.17
N GLN A 6 -30.34 -3.23 -5.00
CA GLN A 6 -30.86 -4.43 -4.34
C GLN A 6 -31.21 -4.14 -2.87
N TRP A 7 -30.35 -3.42 -2.14
CA TRP A 7 -30.63 -3.05 -0.77
C TRP A 7 -31.79 -2.08 -0.65
N ARG A 8 -31.90 -1.08 -1.53
CA ARG A 8 -33.07 -0.17 -1.57
C ARG A 8 -34.38 -0.90 -1.85
N ALA A 9 -34.34 -1.98 -2.65
CA ALA A 9 -35.52 -2.78 -2.92
C ALA A 9 -35.99 -3.59 -1.70
N VAL A 10 -35.05 -4.07 -0.88
CA VAL A 10 -35.35 -4.86 0.33
C VAL A 10 -35.65 -3.96 1.52
N HIS A 11 -34.98 -2.82 1.63
CA HIS A 11 -35.10 -1.88 2.74
C HIS A 11 -35.23 -0.43 2.21
N PRO A 12 -36.42 -0.02 1.75
CA PRO A 12 -36.61 1.29 1.11
C PRO A 12 -36.33 2.49 2.01
N GLY A 13 -36.40 2.30 3.36
CA GLY A 13 -36.16 3.37 4.34
C GLY A 13 -34.71 3.54 4.78
N LEU A 14 -33.78 2.72 4.30
CA LEU A 14 -32.36 2.84 4.67
C LEU A 14 -31.61 3.83 3.77
N ASP A 15 -30.82 4.69 4.40
CA ASP A 15 -29.82 5.47 3.69
C ASP A 15 -28.68 4.57 3.22
N THR A 16 -28.62 4.33 1.92
CA THR A 16 -27.59 3.51 1.26
C THR A 16 -26.44 4.35 0.69
N GLY A 17 -26.43 5.66 0.93
CA GLY A 17 -25.39 6.57 0.43
C GLY A 17 -23.98 6.13 0.82
N PRO A 18 -23.68 5.82 2.09
CA PRO A 18 -22.36 5.33 2.50
C PRO A 18 -21.88 4.10 1.74
N MET A 19 -22.78 3.18 1.36
CA MET A 19 -22.42 1.98 0.58
C MET A 19 -21.92 2.34 -0.82
N GLU A 20 -22.34 3.47 -1.38
CA GLU A 20 -21.87 3.92 -2.69
C GLU A 20 -20.38 4.27 -2.65
N VAL A 21 -19.92 4.88 -1.58
CA VAL A 21 -18.52 5.27 -1.40
C VAL A 21 -17.68 4.07 -0.95
N ILE A 22 -18.00 3.50 0.20
CA ILE A 22 -17.22 2.39 0.79
C ILE A 22 -17.20 1.16 -0.12
N GLY A 23 -18.33 0.83 -0.73
CA GLY A 23 -18.42 -0.30 -1.67
C GLY A 23 -17.57 -0.10 -2.91
N ARG A 24 -17.48 1.13 -3.45
CA ARG A 24 -16.59 1.43 -4.59
C ARG A 24 -15.14 1.36 -4.19
N ILE A 25 -14.75 1.94 -3.05
CA ILE A 25 -13.37 1.89 -2.54
C ILE A 25 -12.93 0.42 -2.38
N ASN A 26 -13.74 -0.42 -1.70
CA ASN A 26 -13.43 -1.81 -1.51
C ASN A 26 -13.34 -2.58 -2.83
N ARG A 27 -14.22 -2.29 -3.79
CA ARG A 27 -14.18 -2.94 -5.10
C ARG A 27 -12.97 -2.50 -5.92
N CYS A 28 -12.63 -1.22 -5.91
CA CYS A 28 -11.42 -0.72 -6.55
C CYS A 28 -10.16 -1.36 -5.94
N ALA A 29 -10.07 -1.40 -4.61
CA ALA A 29 -8.95 -2.04 -3.92
C ALA A 29 -8.81 -3.52 -4.32
N ALA A 30 -9.91 -4.28 -4.34
CA ALA A 30 -9.91 -5.69 -4.76
C ALA A 30 -9.46 -5.87 -6.22
N LEU A 31 -9.92 -5.01 -7.13
CA LEU A 31 -9.53 -5.06 -8.54
C LEU A 31 -8.06 -4.67 -8.74
N LEU A 32 -7.57 -3.66 -8.04
CA LEU A 32 -6.16 -3.25 -8.07
C LEU A 32 -5.24 -4.35 -7.51
N GLN A 33 -5.68 -5.08 -6.47
CA GLN A 33 -4.93 -6.23 -5.95
C GLN A 33 -4.93 -7.43 -6.90
N GLN A 34 -5.99 -7.60 -7.71
CA GLN A 34 -6.07 -8.66 -8.71
C GLN A 34 -5.38 -8.28 -10.02
N ALA A 35 -5.21 -6.97 -10.27
CA ALA A 35 -4.51 -6.50 -11.44
C ALA A 35 -3.06 -7.01 -11.41
N GLU A 36 -2.66 -7.65 -12.51
CA GLU A 36 -1.29 -8.08 -12.64
C GLU A 36 -0.38 -6.86 -12.84
N ASP A 37 0.33 -6.47 -11.79
CA ASP A 37 1.39 -5.45 -11.85
C ASP A 37 2.54 -5.96 -12.73
N ALA A 38 2.37 -5.88 -14.03
CA ALA A 38 3.30 -6.46 -14.99
C ALA A 38 4.77 -5.96 -14.83
N PRO A 39 5.02 -4.68 -14.49
CA PRO A 39 6.39 -4.23 -14.20
C PRO A 39 6.99 -4.91 -12.97
N LEU A 40 6.24 -5.05 -11.89
CA LEU A 40 6.69 -5.70 -10.66
C LEU A 40 6.98 -7.18 -10.91
N ARG A 41 6.09 -7.87 -11.60
CA ARG A 41 6.27 -9.29 -11.94
C ARG A 41 7.53 -9.53 -12.79
N ARG A 42 7.82 -8.68 -13.77
CA ARG A 42 9.06 -8.75 -14.55
C ARG A 42 10.31 -8.56 -13.71
N ALA A 43 10.21 -7.75 -12.65
CA ALA A 43 11.28 -7.54 -11.68
C ALA A 43 11.34 -8.64 -10.59
N GLY A 44 10.44 -9.63 -10.65
CA GLY A 44 10.34 -10.68 -9.64
C GLY A 44 9.86 -10.17 -8.29
N LEU A 45 9.05 -9.11 -8.26
CA LEU A 45 8.49 -8.51 -7.05
C LEU A 45 6.98 -8.69 -7.00
N THR A 46 6.47 -8.97 -5.82
CA THR A 46 5.06 -8.78 -5.50
C THR A 46 4.80 -7.32 -5.09
N ARG A 47 3.58 -6.83 -5.20
CA ARG A 47 3.20 -5.50 -4.74
C ARG A 47 3.62 -5.25 -3.28
N PRO A 48 3.32 -6.13 -2.30
CA PRO A 48 3.72 -5.91 -0.92
C PRO A 48 5.25 -5.91 -0.68
N GLU A 49 6.03 -6.62 -1.50
CA GLU A 49 7.50 -6.52 -1.44
C GLU A 49 7.99 -5.19 -1.96
N PHE A 50 7.43 -4.72 -3.08
CA PHE A 50 7.73 -3.40 -3.63
C PHE A 50 7.37 -2.29 -2.65
N ASP A 51 6.23 -2.38 -1.96
CA ASP A 51 5.81 -1.39 -0.96
C ASP A 51 6.80 -1.31 0.21
N LEU A 52 7.32 -2.46 0.70
CA LEU A 52 8.36 -2.49 1.74
C LEU A 52 9.67 -1.87 1.27
N LEU A 53 10.15 -2.24 0.09
CA LEU A 53 11.36 -1.67 -0.50
C LEU A 53 11.18 -0.17 -0.76
N GLY A 54 10.02 0.22 -1.28
CA GLY A 54 9.64 1.61 -1.53
C GLY A 54 9.59 2.45 -0.25
N ALA A 55 9.06 1.90 0.85
CA ALA A 55 9.06 2.57 2.15
C ALA A 55 10.49 2.88 2.62
N LEU A 56 11.39 1.90 2.58
CA LEU A 56 12.80 2.10 2.92
C LEU A 56 13.48 3.10 1.98
N ARG A 57 13.12 3.10 0.69
CA ARG A 57 13.72 4.00 -0.30
C ARG A 57 13.31 5.45 -0.09
N ARG A 58 12.01 5.71 0.11
CA ARG A 58 11.46 7.06 0.23
C ARG A 58 11.76 7.72 1.57
N THR A 59 11.88 6.94 2.65
CA THR A 59 12.24 7.48 3.96
C THR A 59 13.75 7.80 4.06
N GLY A 60 14.57 7.12 3.29
CA GLY A 60 16.01 7.36 3.22
C GLY A 60 16.81 6.93 4.46
N HIS A 61 16.19 6.21 5.40
CA HIS A 61 16.82 5.71 6.63
C HIS A 61 16.36 4.30 6.98
N GLU A 62 17.03 3.69 7.95
CA GLU A 62 16.66 2.38 8.48
C GLU A 62 15.32 2.44 9.20
N LEU A 63 14.49 1.41 9.01
CA LEU A 63 13.21 1.25 9.69
C LEU A 63 13.16 -0.07 10.45
N THR A 64 12.47 -0.08 11.57
CA THR A 64 12.13 -1.33 12.26
C THR A 64 10.99 -2.07 11.53
N PRO A 65 10.83 -3.39 11.73
CA PRO A 65 9.69 -4.13 11.18
C PRO A 65 8.33 -3.55 11.58
N SER A 66 8.22 -2.98 12.79
CA SER A 66 6.99 -2.33 13.26
C SER A 66 6.69 -1.03 12.53
N GLU A 67 7.71 -0.22 12.24
CA GLU A 67 7.57 0.99 11.42
C GLU A 67 7.20 0.63 9.99
N LEU A 68 7.85 -0.38 9.40
CA LEU A 68 7.50 -0.90 8.08
C LEU A 68 6.05 -1.40 8.01
N ALA A 69 5.57 -2.05 9.06
CA ALA A 69 4.18 -2.50 9.13
C ALA A 69 3.20 -1.32 9.11
N ARG A 70 3.50 -0.23 9.81
CA ARG A 70 2.71 1.01 9.77
C ARG A 70 2.78 1.70 8.41
N GLU A 71 3.99 1.85 7.87
CA GLU A 71 4.22 2.50 6.58
C GLU A 71 3.54 1.80 5.40
N THR A 72 3.36 0.48 5.49
CA THR A 72 2.78 -0.33 4.41
C THR A 72 1.38 -0.86 4.72
N PHE A 73 0.78 -0.43 5.84
CA PHE A 73 -0.54 -0.91 6.30
C PHE A 73 -0.65 -2.43 6.36
N SER A 74 0.47 -3.09 6.69
CA SER A 74 0.57 -4.55 6.73
C SER A 74 0.61 -5.07 8.17
N SER A 75 0.22 -6.34 8.38
CA SER A 75 0.42 -6.97 9.68
C SER A 75 1.91 -7.25 9.93
N GLY A 76 2.34 -7.21 11.20
CA GLY A 76 3.72 -7.51 11.58
C GLY A 76 4.19 -8.89 11.13
N ALA A 77 3.30 -9.91 11.18
CA ALA A 77 3.60 -11.26 10.70
C ALA A 77 3.87 -11.29 9.18
N ALA A 78 3.06 -10.56 8.40
CA ALA A 78 3.25 -10.46 6.96
C ALA A 78 4.56 -9.74 6.60
N VAL A 79 4.89 -8.66 7.30
CA VAL A 79 6.16 -7.94 7.14
C VAL A 79 7.33 -8.84 7.47
N THR A 80 7.31 -9.55 8.60
CA THR A 80 8.39 -10.46 9.01
C THR A 80 8.66 -11.53 7.96
N LYS A 81 7.60 -12.16 7.43
CA LYS A 81 7.72 -13.17 6.37
C LYS A 81 8.37 -12.58 5.10
N ARG A 82 7.92 -11.43 4.65
CA ARG A 82 8.46 -10.76 3.44
C ARG A 82 9.89 -10.30 3.63
N LEU A 83 10.22 -9.73 4.80
CA LEU A 83 11.59 -9.32 5.10
C LEU A 83 12.57 -10.49 5.07
N LYS A 84 12.15 -11.68 5.53
CA LYS A 84 12.98 -12.88 5.40
C LYS A 84 13.31 -13.17 3.94
N GLN A 85 12.29 -13.18 3.07
CA GLN A 85 12.46 -13.44 1.63
C GLN A 85 13.34 -12.38 0.95
N LEU A 86 13.13 -11.09 1.27
CA LEU A 86 13.92 -9.99 0.72
C LEU A 86 15.37 -10.03 1.21
N THR A 87 15.63 -10.46 2.45
CA THR A 87 16.98 -10.67 2.99
C THR A 87 17.68 -11.82 2.28
N GLU A 88 17.01 -12.96 2.10
CA GLU A 88 17.53 -14.11 1.35
C GLU A 88 17.90 -13.77 -0.10
N ARG A 89 17.19 -12.81 -0.69
CA ARG A 89 17.46 -12.27 -2.05
C ARG A 89 18.54 -11.17 -2.06
N GLY A 90 19.06 -10.78 -0.91
CA GLY A 90 20.09 -9.74 -0.79
C GLY A 90 19.59 -8.33 -1.11
N LEU A 91 18.26 -8.07 -1.03
CA LEU A 91 17.66 -6.76 -1.34
C LEU A 91 17.55 -5.85 -0.11
N VAL A 92 17.50 -6.46 1.06
CA VAL A 92 17.54 -5.76 2.34
C VAL A 92 18.52 -6.47 3.28
N GLU A 93 19.02 -5.75 4.26
CA GLU A 93 19.81 -6.30 5.35
C GLU A 93 19.26 -5.88 6.71
N ARG A 94 19.48 -6.71 7.71
CA ARG A 94 19.03 -6.48 9.08
C ARG A 94 20.24 -6.17 9.95
N ARG A 95 20.14 -5.10 10.71
CA ARG A 95 21.11 -4.72 11.73
C ARG A 95 20.47 -4.83 13.12
N GLY A 96 21.14 -5.52 14.04
CA GLY A 96 20.74 -5.44 15.45
C GLY A 96 21.06 -4.05 16.01
N ASP A 97 20.17 -3.55 16.86
CA ASP A 97 20.46 -2.32 17.61
C ASP A 97 21.62 -2.60 18.59
N THR A 98 22.52 -1.63 18.73
CA THR A 98 23.65 -1.72 19.66
C THR A 98 23.23 -1.57 21.12
N ARG A 99 22.09 -0.94 21.38
CA ARG A 99 21.55 -0.67 22.73
C ARG A 99 20.51 -1.71 23.15
N ASP A 100 19.67 -2.16 22.22
CA ASP A 100 18.67 -3.22 22.47
C ASP A 100 18.73 -4.27 21.36
N ARG A 101 19.33 -5.42 21.67
CA ARG A 101 19.45 -6.58 20.76
C ARG A 101 18.09 -7.16 20.30
N ARG A 102 16.99 -6.74 20.92
CA ARG A 102 15.62 -7.13 20.53
C ARG A 102 15.09 -6.31 19.35
N VAL A 103 15.68 -5.15 19.11
CA VAL A 103 15.31 -4.25 18.02
C VAL A 103 16.20 -4.54 16.81
N ALA A 104 15.59 -4.88 15.71
CA ALA A 104 16.29 -5.02 14.43
C ALA A 104 15.91 -3.86 13.52
N HIS A 105 16.89 -3.20 12.97
CA HIS A 105 16.72 -2.21 11.91
C HIS A 105 16.92 -2.86 10.54
N VAL A 106 16.13 -2.42 9.58
CA VAL A 106 16.15 -2.90 8.20
C VAL A 106 16.55 -1.75 7.29
N ARG A 107 17.47 -2.01 6.37
CA ARG A 107 17.87 -1.06 5.33
C ARG A 107 17.94 -1.73 3.98
N LEU A 108 17.85 -0.93 2.92
CA LEU A 108 18.12 -1.40 1.58
C LEU A 108 19.61 -1.70 1.41
N THR A 109 19.91 -2.77 0.68
CA THR A 109 21.22 -2.94 0.05
C THR A 109 21.30 -2.06 -1.20
N ASP A 110 22.49 -1.93 -1.79
CA ASP A 110 22.64 -1.25 -3.09
C ASP A 110 21.80 -1.95 -4.18
N SER A 111 21.80 -3.30 -4.19
CA SER A 111 20.95 -4.08 -5.10
C SER A 111 19.46 -3.81 -4.90
N GLY A 112 19.01 -3.68 -3.65
CA GLY A 112 17.61 -3.33 -3.35
C GLY A 112 17.24 -1.94 -3.82
N ARG A 113 18.14 -0.98 -3.65
CA ARG A 113 17.98 0.40 -4.12
C ARG A 113 17.88 0.46 -5.64
N ASP A 114 18.84 -0.14 -6.33
CA ASP A 114 18.90 -0.16 -7.79
C ASP A 114 17.66 -0.83 -8.39
N LEU A 115 17.18 -1.91 -7.76
CA LEU A 115 15.95 -2.59 -8.18
C LEU A 115 14.73 -1.68 -8.07
N VAL A 116 14.52 -1.01 -6.93
CA VAL A 116 13.39 -0.10 -6.75
C VAL A 116 13.45 1.07 -7.72
N ASP A 117 14.60 1.72 -7.81
CA ASP A 117 14.79 2.89 -8.67
C ASP A 117 14.61 2.52 -10.16
N GLY A 118 15.02 1.30 -10.55
CA GLY A 118 14.84 0.81 -11.92
C GLY A 118 13.40 0.41 -12.26
N VAL A 119 12.63 -0.06 -11.29
CA VAL A 119 11.24 -0.50 -11.51
C VAL A 119 10.25 0.66 -11.42
N LEU A 120 10.49 1.64 -10.54
CA LEU A 120 9.56 2.72 -10.23
C LEU A 120 9.02 3.47 -11.48
N PRO A 121 9.82 3.86 -12.47
CA PRO A 121 9.31 4.58 -13.65
C PRO A 121 8.28 3.75 -14.44
N SER A 122 8.55 2.47 -14.66
CA SER A 122 7.63 1.59 -15.39
C SER A 122 6.39 1.24 -14.59
N GLN A 123 6.49 1.20 -13.26
CA GLN A 123 5.35 1.01 -12.38
C GLN A 123 4.44 2.24 -12.40
N LEU A 124 4.98 3.45 -12.35
CA LEU A 124 4.20 4.68 -12.47
C LEU A 124 3.53 4.82 -13.83
N ALA A 125 4.21 4.43 -14.91
CA ALA A 125 3.61 4.40 -16.23
C ALA A 125 2.43 3.41 -16.33
N TYR A 126 2.56 2.24 -15.70
CA TYR A 126 1.46 1.27 -15.57
C TYR A 126 0.28 1.85 -14.79
N GLU A 127 0.52 2.47 -13.65
CA GLU A 127 -0.53 3.09 -12.83
C GLU A 127 -1.24 4.23 -13.58
N THR A 128 -0.49 5.05 -14.32
CA THR A 128 -1.05 6.07 -15.22
C THR A 128 -1.99 5.45 -16.26
N ALA A 129 -1.60 4.33 -16.87
CA ALA A 129 -2.44 3.64 -17.83
C ALA A 129 -3.72 3.05 -17.18
N VAL A 130 -3.64 2.54 -15.95
CA VAL A 130 -4.81 2.07 -15.18
C VAL A 130 -5.80 3.21 -14.92
N LEU A 131 -5.32 4.42 -14.70
CA LEU A 131 -6.12 5.60 -14.39
C LEU A 131 -6.53 6.41 -15.63
N SER A 132 -6.20 5.97 -16.83
CA SER A 132 -6.38 6.73 -18.08
C SER A 132 -7.83 7.03 -18.47
N GLY A 133 -8.83 6.49 -17.73
CA GLY A 133 -10.24 6.83 -17.89
C GLY A 133 -10.66 8.14 -17.23
N LEU A 134 -9.77 8.76 -16.46
CA LEU A 134 -9.99 10.05 -15.80
C LEU A 134 -9.03 11.09 -16.38
N ASP A 135 -9.48 12.33 -16.52
CA ASP A 135 -8.62 13.44 -16.91
C ASP A 135 -7.81 14.00 -15.71
N GLY A 136 -6.92 14.96 -15.97
CA GLY A 136 -6.05 15.53 -14.93
C GLY A 136 -6.82 16.20 -13.78
N PRO A 137 -7.82 17.07 -14.06
CA PRO A 137 -8.69 17.64 -13.03
C PRO A 137 -9.44 16.59 -12.21
N GLU A 138 -10.03 15.58 -12.83
CA GLU A 138 -10.76 14.49 -12.17
C GLU A 138 -9.84 13.66 -11.26
N LEU A 139 -8.63 13.38 -11.72
CA LEU A 139 -7.61 12.68 -10.91
C LEU A 139 -7.18 13.52 -9.70
N GLY A 140 -7.02 14.83 -9.87
CA GLY A 140 -6.69 15.74 -8.78
C GLY A 140 -7.78 15.81 -7.72
N GLU A 141 -9.06 15.93 -8.15
CA GLU A 141 -10.20 15.93 -7.25
C GLU A 141 -10.34 14.59 -6.49
N LEU A 142 -10.24 13.47 -7.20
CA LEU A 142 -10.29 12.14 -6.60
C LEU A 142 -9.18 11.96 -5.57
N ALA A 143 -7.96 12.36 -5.88
CA ALA A 143 -6.82 12.28 -4.97
C ALA A 143 -7.03 13.11 -3.70
N ALA A 144 -7.57 14.34 -3.84
CA ALA A 144 -7.88 15.21 -2.70
C ALA A 144 -8.93 14.59 -1.78
N LEU A 145 -10.06 14.13 -2.34
CA LEU A 145 -11.15 13.50 -1.58
C LEU A 145 -10.70 12.20 -0.87
N LEU A 146 -9.93 11.37 -1.55
CA LEU A 146 -9.37 10.17 -0.93
C LEU A 146 -8.36 10.51 0.17
N GLY A 147 -7.57 11.56 0.00
CA GLY A 147 -6.63 12.05 1.03
C GLY A 147 -7.35 12.52 2.29
N GLU A 148 -8.43 13.29 2.16
CA GLU A 148 -9.26 13.72 3.29
C GLU A 148 -9.90 12.54 4.02
N LEU A 149 -10.47 11.60 3.26
CA LEU A 149 -11.08 10.40 3.84
C LEU A 149 -10.02 9.56 4.58
N LEU A 150 -8.85 9.37 4.00
CA LEU A 150 -7.75 8.62 4.61
C LEU A 150 -7.33 9.26 5.94
N GLY A 151 -7.10 10.58 5.96
CA GLY A 151 -6.76 11.31 7.19
C GLY A 151 -7.81 11.16 8.30
N GLN A 152 -9.11 11.17 7.95
CA GLN A 152 -10.19 10.93 8.90
C GLN A 152 -10.16 9.50 9.46
N LEU A 153 -9.92 8.50 8.61
CA LEU A 153 -9.86 7.09 9.03
C LEU A 153 -8.64 6.82 9.93
N GLU A 154 -7.49 7.37 9.59
CA GLU A 154 -6.25 7.25 10.39
C GLU A 154 -6.43 7.91 11.76
N GLY A 155 -7.01 9.10 11.82
CA GLY A 155 -7.29 9.80 13.07
C GLY A 155 -8.25 9.00 13.98
N ARG A 156 -9.32 8.44 13.44
CA ARG A 156 -10.28 7.62 14.19
C ARG A 156 -9.66 6.31 14.69
N LEU A 157 -8.90 5.62 13.84
CA LEU A 157 -8.25 4.35 14.21
C LEU A 157 -7.10 4.57 15.20
N GLY A 158 -6.40 5.69 15.12
CA GLY A 158 -5.40 6.09 16.10
C GLY A 158 -6.01 6.29 17.50
N ALA A 159 -7.15 6.96 17.57
CA ALA A 159 -7.89 7.19 18.82
C ALA A 159 -8.47 5.90 19.45
N LEU A 160 -8.78 4.87 18.64
CA LEU A 160 -9.29 3.58 19.13
C LEU A 160 -8.18 2.63 19.62
N ARG A 161 -6.91 2.94 19.32
CA ARG A 161 -5.74 2.13 19.72
C ARG A 161 -4.93 2.74 20.86
N ALA A 162 -5.26 3.95 21.25
CA ALA A 162 -4.70 4.65 22.42
C ALA A 162 -5.47 4.36 23.70
#